data_24787ece187eb4fed494ebf205098926
#
_entry.id   24787ece187eb4fed494ebf205098926
#
_cell.length_a   1.000
_cell.length_b   1.000
_cell.length_c   1.000
_cell.angle_alpha   90.00
_cell.angle_beta   90.00
_cell.angle_gamma   90.00
#
_symmetry.space_group_name_H-M   'P 1'
#
loop_
_entity.id
_entity.type
_entity.pdbx_description
1 polymer ?
#
loop_
_entity_poly.entity_id
_entity_poly.type
_entity_poly.pdbx_seq_one_letter_code
_entity_poly.pdbx_strand_id
1 'polypeptide(L)' 'MAKKQHVAVWYDREGDFLEVIFEQKEGYFRETVHDQVMEKVDKDGAILGFHVLKVSRLTRPLDVELVATDGGQ' A
#
# COMPACT_ATOMS: atom_id res chain seq x y z
N MET A 1 23.95 -7.86 -8.80
CA MET A 1 22.92 -8.73 -9.34
C MET A 1 21.52 -8.26 -8.97
N ALA A 2 20.68 -8.11 -9.96
CA ALA A 2 19.35 -7.58 -9.73
C ALA A 2 18.41 -8.67 -9.24
N LYS A 3 17.61 -8.32 -8.25
CA LYS A 3 16.56 -9.20 -7.75
C LYS A 3 15.27 -8.89 -8.48
N LYS A 4 14.58 -9.93 -8.89
CA LYS A 4 13.27 -9.77 -9.47
C LYS A 4 12.27 -9.49 -8.38
N GLN A 5 11.46 -8.46 -8.57
CA GLN A 5 10.43 -8.12 -7.61
C GLN A 5 9.09 -8.06 -8.33
N HIS A 6 8.11 -8.71 -7.76
CA HIS A 6 6.76 -8.72 -8.32
C HIS A 6 5.87 -7.84 -7.48
N VAL A 7 5.21 -6.91 -8.14
CA VAL A 7 4.26 -6.03 -7.49
C VAL A 7 2.96 -6.12 -8.25
N ALA A 8 1.90 -6.48 -7.57
CA ALA A 8 0.58 -6.57 -8.19
C ALA A 8 -0.13 -5.23 -8.02
N VAL A 9 -0.69 -4.75 -9.11
CA VAL A 9 -1.41 -3.47 -9.09
C VAL A 9 -2.79 -3.72 -9.67
N TRP A 10 -3.81 -3.29 -8.94
CA TRP A 10 -5.18 -3.47 -9.37
C TRP A 10 -5.97 -2.20 -9.10
N TYR A 11 -6.72 -1.78 -10.11
CA TYR A 11 -7.58 -0.62 -9.98
C TYR A 11 -9.03 -1.09 -10.02
N ASP A 12 -9.76 -0.79 -8.95
CA ASP A 12 -11.18 -1.11 -8.86
C ASP A 12 -11.98 0.12 -9.25
N ARG A 13 -12.62 0.05 -10.40
CA ARG A 13 -13.35 1.20 -10.93
C ARG A 13 -14.60 1.50 -10.13
N GLU A 14 -15.26 0.47 -9.64
CA GLU A 14 -16.49 0.67 -8.87
C GLU A 14 -16.21 1.29 -7.53
N GLY A 15 -15.17 0.80 -6.85
CA GLY A 15 -14.79 1.34 -5.56
C GLY A 15 -13.92 2.56 -5.64
N ASP A 16 -13.43 2.87 -6.82
CA ASP A 16 -12.55 4.01 -7.05
C ASP A 16 -11.31 3.95 -6.17
N PHE A 17 -10.68 2.76 -6.12
CA PHE A 17 -9.46 2.62 -5.36
C PHE A 17 -8.44 1.80 -6.13
N LEU A 18 -7.18 2.04 -5.79
CA LEU A 18 -6.05 1.35 -6.37
C LEU A 18 -5.42 0.51 -5.27
N GLU A 19 -5.12 -0.74 -5.60
CA GLU A 19 -4.47 -1.63 -4.66
C GLU A 19 -3.11 -2.03 -5.19
N VAL A 20 -2.08 -1.88 -4.36
CA VAL A 20 -0.73 -2.28 -4.71
C VAL A 20 -0.29 -3.31 -3.69
N ILE A 21 0.09 -4.49 -4.17
CA ILE A 21 0.43 -5.61 -3.31
C ILE A 21 1.88 -6.00 -3.55
N PHE A 22 2.69 -5.90 -2.51
CA PHE A 22 4.08 -6.32 -2.56
C PHE A 22 4.21 -7.80 -2.21
N GLU A 23 3.37 -8.26 -1.29
CA GLU A 23 3.45 -9.63 -0.81
C GLU A 23 2.05 -10.11 -0.44
N GLN A 24 1.68 -11.27 -0.94
CA GLN A 24 0.39 -11.89 -0.65
C GLN A 24 0.49 -12.59 0.71
N LYS A 25 -0.01 -11.92 1.71
CA LYS A 25 0.12 -12.39 3.06
C LYS A 25 -1.00 -11.83 3.90
N GLU A 26 -1.33 -12.52 4.96
CA GLU A 26 -2.38 -12.06 5.87
C GLU A 26 -1.90 -10.85 6.63
N GLY A 27 -2.77 -9.86 6.75
CA GLY A 27 -2.41 -8.65 7.44
C GLY A 27 -3.63 -7.78 7.68
N TYR A 28 -3.39 -6.57 8.07
CA TYR A 28 -4.46 -5.62 8.33
C TYR A 28 -4.05 -4.24 7.81
N PHE A 29 -5.07 -3.39 7.63
CA PHE A 29 -4.85 -2.05 7.11
C PHE A 29 -4.70 -1.07 8.26
N ARG A 30 -3.85 -0.09 8.06
CA ARG A 30 -3.73 0.99 9.02
C ARG A 30 -3.62 2.30 8.27
N GLU A 31 -4.02 3.37 8.95
CA GLU A 31 -4.02 4.70 8.36
C GLU A 31 -2.61 5.24 8.24
N THR A 32 -2.44 6.13 7.27
CA THR A 32 -1.19 6.86 7.10
C THR A 32 -1.44 8.33 7.32
N VAL A 33 -0.40 9.14 7.16
CA VAL A 33 -0.58 10.60 7.27
C VAL A 33 -1.39 11.17 6.11
N HIS A 34 -1.58 10.37 5.08
CA HIS A 34 -2.34 10.80 3.91
C HIS A 34 -3.74 10.19 3.97
N ASP A 35 -4.77 11.03 3.91
CA ASP A 35 -6.16 10.60 4.07
C ASP A 35 -6.54 9.51 3.08
N GLN A 36 -5.98 9.54 1.89
CA GLN A 36 -6.38 8.63 0.83
C GLN A 36 -5.55 7.36 0.77
N VAL A 37 -4.58 7.21 1.66
CA VAL A 37 -3.67 6.06 1.61
C VAL A 37 -3.80 5.23 2.86
N MET A 38 -4.00 3.91 2.67
CA MET A 38 -4.00 2.94 3.75
C MET A 38 -2.89 1.96 3.50
N GLU A 39 -2.07 1.69 4.51
CA GLU A 39 -1.04 0.66 4.42
C GLU A 39 -1.59 -0.68 4.85
N LYS A 40 -1.13 -1.73 4.20
CA LYS A 40 -1.39 -3.08 4.69
C LYS A 40 -0.11 -3.61 5.30
N VAL A 41 -0.20 -4.05 6.54
CA VAL A 41 0.96 -4.52 7.29
C VAL A 41 0.65 -5.88 7.91
N ASP A 42 1.68 -6.66 8.17
CA ASP A 42 1.49 -7.91 8.88
C ASP A 42 1.64 -7.67 10.38
N LYS A 43 1.56 -8.73 11.14
CA LYS A 43 1.59 -8.64 12.61
C LYS A 43 2.90 -8.07 13.14
N ASP A 44 3.94 -8.12 12.34
CA ASP A 44 5.26 -7.62 12.75
C ASP A 44 5.53 -6.22 12.24
N GLY A 45 4.58 -5.63 11.55
CA GLY A 45 4.72 -4.28 11.04
C GLY A 45 5.36 -4.19 9.68
N ALA A 46 5.61 -5.31 9.03
CA ALA A 46 6.18 -5.30 7.68
C ALA A 46 5.10 -4.87 6.69
N ILE A 47 5.48 -4.04 5.74
CA ILE A 47 4.52 -3.50 4.79
C ILE A 47 4.29 -4.50 3.68
N LEU A 48 3.04 -4.89 3.50
CA LEU A 48 2.62 -5.86 2.49
C LEU A 48 2.09 -5.19 1.23
N GLY A 49 1.69 -3.93 1.34
CA GLY A 49 1.14 -3.20 0.23
C GLY A 49 0.44 -1.95 0.72
N PHE A 50 -0.32 -1.33 -0.17
CA PHE A 50 -1.10 -0.17 0.21
C PHE A 50 -2.29 0.01 -0.71
N HIS A 51 -3.26 0.77 -0.24
CA HIS A 51 -4.44 1.16 -1.02
C HIS A 51 -4.44 2.66 -1.19
N VAL A 52 -4.84 3.10 -2.35
CA VAL A 52 -5.11 4.53 -2.59
C VAL A 52 -6.60 4.66 -2.84
N LEU A 53 -7.27 5.38 -1.95
CA LEU A 53 -8.72 5.55 -2.03
C LEU A 53 -9.07 6.78 -2.84
N LYS A 54 -10.23 6.74 -3.48
CA LYS A 54 -10.76 7.87 -4.25
C LYS A 54 -9.76 8.36 -5.28
N VAL A 55 -9.28 7.42 -6.08
CA VAL A 55 -8.23 7.69 -7.06
C VAL A 55 -8.67 8.77 -8.05
N SER A 56 -9.96 8.79 -8.40
CA SER A 56 -10.46 9.75 -9.38
C SER A 56 -10.36 11.20 -8.89
N ARG A 57 -10.14 11.39 -7.60
CA ARG A 57 -10.00 12.74 -7.04
C ARG A 57 -8.57 13.25 -7.03
N LEU A 58 -7.64 12.43 -7.45
CA LEU A 58 -6.25 12.86 -7.51
C LEU A 58 -6.06 13.81 -8.68
N THR A 59 -5.55 15.00 -8.40
CA THR A 59 -5.32 16.01 -9.41
C THR A 59 -3.84 16.22 -9.69
N ARG A 60 -2.98 15.53 -8.95
CA ARG A 60 -1.54 15.61 -9.11
C ARG A 60 -0.94 14.30 -8.60
N PRO A 61 0.33 14.06 -8.89
CA PRO A 61 0.96 12.84 -8.40
C PRO A 61 0.87 12.72 -6.88
N LEU A 62 0.60 11.50 -6.43
CA LEU A 62 0.49 11.20 -5.02
C LEU A 62 1.84 10.69 -4.55
N ASP A 63 2.35 11.32 -3.50
CA ASP A 63 3.62 10.94 -2.92
C ASP A 63 3.34 10.04 -1.73
N VAL A 64 3.70 8.78 -1.84
CA VAL A 64 3.41 7.80 -0.81
C VAL A 64 4.72 7.41 -0.12
N GLU A 65 4.76 7.63 1.17
CA GLU A 65 5.89 7.22 1.97
C GLU A 65 5.50 6.04 2.82
N LEU A 66 6.20 4.92 2.66
CA LEU A 66 5.91 3.71 3.38
C LEU A 66 7.03 3.47 4.39
N VAL A 67 6.67 3.54 5.65
CA VAL A 67 7.63 3.36 6.73
C VAL A 67 7.40 2.01 7.37
N ALA A 68 8.28 1.07 7.11
CA ALA A 68 8.19 -0.24 7.71
C ALA A 68 8.61 -0.14 9.16
N THR A 69 7.75 -0.60 10.05
CA THR A 69 8.10 -0.72 11.45
C THR A 69 8.58 -2.12 11.64
N ASP A 70 9.87 -2.28 11.60
CA ASP A 70 10.45 -3.60 11.73
C ASP A 70 10.55 -3.93 13.19
N GLY A 71 9.83 -4.93 13.61
CA GLY A 71 9.82 -5.32 15.00
C GLY A 71 11.19 -5.71 15.53
N GLY A 72 12.10 -6.07 14.66
CA GLY A 72 13.43 -6.44 15.06
C GLY A 72 14.40 -5.27 15.12
N GLN A 73 13.93 -4.12 14.82
CA GLN A 73 14.78 -2.94 14.72
C GLN A 73 14.69 -2.08 15.92
#